data_2cf4f011945f3fa181c5ce4f98e687ae
#
_entry.id   2cf4f011945f3fa181c5ce4f98e687ae
#
_cell.length_a   1.000
_cell.length_b   1.000
_cell.length_c   1.000
_cell.angle_alpha   90.00
_cell.angle_beta   90.00
_cell.angle_gamma   90.00
#
_symmetry.space_group_name_H-M   'P 1'
#
loop_
_entity.id
_entity.type
_entity.pdbx_description
1 polymer ?
#
loop_
_entity_poly.entity_id
_entity_poly.type
_entity_poly.pdbx_seq_one_letter_code
_entity_poly.pdbx_strand_id
1 'polypeptide(L)'
;SDLERHKIIKSFDDLKKKPEFMLIDVGAGAESSSMTFMASSDKIVVVITGEPTSFIDAYSLIKTSYLDYKMNNFGIIVNMASSPMQAKLNFDKFQSITQKFLDVNLKYVGQIPNSQKVRNSIISRQAVVSSTNNNIETKAFNELSSKLLLIETNKTGTIKFFDN
;
A
#
# COMPACT_ATOMS: atom_id res chain seq x y z
N SER A 1 5.50 -22.16 6.53
CA SER A 1 4.83 -22.85 5.41
C SER A 1 3.56 -22.10 5.01
N ASP A 2 3.04 -22.33 3.80
CA ASP A 2 1.79 -21.71 3.34
C ASP A 2 0.59 -22.12 4.20
N LEU A 3 0.59 -23.34 4.70
CA LEU A 3 -0.43 -23.84 5.65
C LEU A 3 -0.48 -23.02 6.95
N GLU A 4 0.67 -22.62 7.48
CA GLU A 4 0.72 -21.79 8.70
C GLU A 4 0.20 -20.37 8.43
N ARG A 5 0.51 -19.78 7.28
CA ARG A 5 0.01 -18.47 6.87
C ARG A 5 -1.51 -18.50 6.71
N HIS A 6 -2.05 -19.52 6.06
CA HIS A 6 -3.49 -19.71 5.92
C HIS A 6 -4.17 -19.88 7.29
N LYS A 7 -3.56 -20.61 8.23
CA LYS A 7 -4.08 -20.72 9.61
C LYS A 7 -4.10 -19.36 10.32
N ILE A 8 -3.04 -18.55 10.13
CA ILE A 8 -3.02 -17.18 10.68
C ILE A 8 -4.15 -16.34 10.09
N ILE A 9 -4.32 -16.34 8.77
CA ILE A 9 -5.40 -15.57 8.12
C ILE A 9 -6.77 -16.00 8.64
N LYS A 10 -7.03 -17.31 8.72
CA LYS A 10 -8.29 -17.85 9.21
C LYS A 10 -8.53 -17.59 10.71
N SER A 11 -7.49 -17.47 11.52
CA SER A 11 -7.65 -17.16 12.95
C SER A 11 -8.30 -15.79 13.21
N PHE A 12 -8.28 -14.88 12.24
CA PHE A 12 -8.97 -13.59 12.33
C PHE A 12 -10.50 -13.73 12.23
N ASP A 13 -11.02 -14.83 11.66
CA ASP A 13 -12.46 -15.10 11.61
C ASP A 13 -13.04 -15.31 13.02
N ASP A 14 -12.23 -15.80 13.96
CA ASP A 14 -12.61 -16.07 15.35
C ASP A 14 -12.69 -14.82 16.24
N LEU A 15 -12.35 -13.64 15.71
CA LEU A 15 -12.43 -12.41 16.47
C LEU A 15 -13.87 -12.09 16.87
N LYS A 16 -14.13 -11.96 18.19
CA LYS A 16 -15.46 -11.60 18.73
C LYS A 16 -16.02 -10.30 18.18
N LYS A 17 -15.14 -9.36 17.85
CA LYS A 17 -15.47 -8.07 17.24
C LYS A 17 -14.56 -7.86 16.03
N LYS A 18 -15.15 -7.88 14.86
CA LYS A 18 -14.43 -7.57 13.63
C LYS A 18 -14.05 -6.09 13.61
N PRO A 19 -12.80 -5.74 13.22
CA PRO A 19 -12.40 -4.36 13.06
C PRO A 19 -13.11 -3.76 11.84
N GLU A 20 -13.40 -2.46 11.88
CA GLU A 20 -13.92 -1.72 10.73
C GLU A 20 -12.85 -1.62 9.61
N PHE A 21 -11.59 -1.45 10.01
CA PHE A 21 -10.42 -1.44 9.13
C PHE A 21 -9.29 -2.26 9.72
N MET A 22 -8.61 -3.02 8.88
CA MET A 22 -7.38 -3.73 9.24
C MET A 22 -6.28 -3.34 8.26
N LEU A 23 -5.17 -2.81 8.78
CA LEU A 23 -3.97 -2.53 8.02
C LEU A 23 -2.96 -3.65 8.25
N ILE A 24 -2.44 -4.21 7.17
CA ILE A 24 -1.43 -5.26 7.20
C ILE A 24 -0.15 -4.66 6.63
N ASP A 25 0.85 -4.48 7.49
CA ASP A 25 2.18 -4.05 7.08
C ASP A 25 2.96 -5.25 6.57
N VAL A 26 3.29 -5.23 5.28
CA VAL A 26 4.00 -6.31 4.59
C VAL A 26 5.39 -5.82 4.20
N GLY A 27 6.39 -6.66 4.42
CA GLY A 27 7.75 -6.37 4.01
C GLY A 27 7.87 -6.11 2.51
N ALA A 28 8.86 -5.29 2.12
CA ALA A 28 9.18 -5.05 0.73
C ALA A 28 9.61 -6.35 0.02
N GLY A 29 9.17 -6.51 -1.23
CA GLY A 29 9.52 -7.65 -2.06
C GLY A 29 8.38 -8.60 -2.36
N ALA A 30 8.59 -9.46 -3.37
CA ALA A 30 7.61 -10.44 -3.84
C ALA A 30 7.84 -11.83 -3.21
N GLU A 31 8.22 -11.88 -1.93
CA GLU A 31 8.35 -13.14 -1.21
C GLU A 31 7.00 -13.81 -1.00
N SER A 32 6.98 -15.14 -0.98
CA SER A 32 5.76 -15.93 -0.81
C SER A 32 4.92 -15.52 0.42
N SER A 33 5.57 -15.11 1.52
CA SER A 33 4.89 -14.61 2.71
C SER A 33 4.12 -13.32 2.47
N SER A 34 4.78 -12.33 1.89
CA SER A 34 4.18 -11.03 1.54
C SER A 34 3.03 -11.22 0.56
N MET A 35 3.23 -12.05 -0.45
CA MET A 35 2.21 -12.33 -1.48
C MET A 35 0.96 -13.00 -0.92
N THR A 36 1.10 -13.93 0.03
CA THR A 36 -0.05 -14.59 0.66
C THR A 36 -0.94 -13.58 1.42
N PHE A 37 -0.34 -12.71 2.23
CA PHE A 37 -1.09 -11.69 2.97
C PHE A 37 -1.70 -10.62 2.05
N MET A 38 -0.99 -10.21 1.00
CA MET A 38 -1.52 -9.29 0.00
C MET A 38 -2.72 -9.90 -0.73
N ALA A 39 -2.63 -11.15 -1.17
CA ALA A 39 -3.71 -11.84 -1.87
C ALA A 39 -4.96 -12.02 -1.00
N SER A 40 -4.77 -12.10 0.32
CA SER A 40 -5.86 -12.20 1.30
C SER A 40 -6.46 -10.86 1.70
N SER A 41 -5.89 -9.75 1.25
CA SER A 41 -6.38 -8.39 1.51
C SER A 41 -7.31 -7.92 0.39
N ASP A 42 -8.24 -7.02 0.72
CA ASP A 42 -9.18 -6.47 -0.26
C ASP A 42 -8.55 -5.38 -1.12
N LYS A 43 -7.73 -4.54 -0.52
CA LYS A 43 -7.10 -3.38 -1.17
C LYS A 43 -5.60 -3.45 -0.98
N ILE A 44 -4.88 -3.19 -2.06
CA ILE A 44 -3.42 -3.19 -2.06
C ILE A 44 -2.91 -1.77 -2.26
N VAL A 45 -1.99 -1.38 -1.40
CA VAL A 45 -1.31 -0.09 -1.48
C VAL A 45 0.18 -0.34 -1.65
N VAL A 46 0.74 0.23 -2.71
CA VAL A 46 2.17 0.18 -2.97
C VAL A 46 2.76 1.57 -2.73
N VAL A 47 3.80 1.62 -1.91
CA VAL A 47 4.50 2.86 -1.58
C VAL A 47 5.77 2.93 -2.43
N ILE A 48 5.90 4.00 -3.23
CA ILE A 48 7.08 4.25 -4.06
C ILE A 48 7.77 5.55 -3.64
N THR A 49 9.03 5.67 -3.96
CA THR A 49 9.77 6.94 -3.92
C THR A 49 10.05 7.41 -5.35
N GLY A 50 10.71 8.57 -5.50
CA GLY A 50 11.17 9.06 -6.82
C GLY A 50 12.41 8.35 -7.36
N GLU A 51 12.91 7.32 -6.69
CA GLU A 51 14.14 6.61 -7.03
C GLU A 51 13.88 5.47 -8.03
N PRO A 52 14.78 5.26 -9.02
CA PRO A 52 14.61 4.20 -10.01
C PRO A 52 14.51 2.80 -9.40
N THR A 53 15.25 2.52 -8.34
CA THR A 53 15.22 1.23 -7.62
C THR A 53 13.84 0.96 -7.03
N SER A 54 13.22 1.97 -6.42
CA SER A 54 11.86 1.86 -5.89
C SER A 54 10.82 1.55 -6.98
N PHE A 55 11.01 2.08 -8.18
CA PHE A 55 10.14 1.76 -9.32
C PHE A 55 10.29 0.31 -9.77
N ILE A 56 11.52 -0.20 -9.81
CA ILE A 56 11.81 -1.59 -10.20
C ILE A 56 11.18 -2.55 -9.18
N ASP A 57 11.34 -2.28 -7.90
CA ASP A 57 10.81 -3.12 -6.83
C ASP A 57 9.28 -3.13 -6.85
N ALA A 58 8.66 -1.95 -6.96
CA ALA A 58 7.21 -1.82 -7.04
C ALA A 58 6.63 -2.49 -8.31
N TYR A 59 7.30 -2.32 -9.46
CA TYR A 59 6.91 -2.99 -10.69
C TYR A 59 6.99 -4.51 -10.55
N SER A 60 8.06 -5.03 -9.98
CA SER A 60 8.25 -6.47 -9.77
C SER A 60 7.16 -7.05 -8.88
N LEU A 61 6.83 -6.35 -7.78
CA LEU A 61 5.73 -6.72 -6.88
C LEU A 61 4.38 -6.75 -7.61
N ILE A 62 4.04 -5.67 -8.34
CA ILE A 62 2.78 -5.57 -9.10
C ILE A 62 2.72 -6.66 -10.18
N LYS A 63 3.82 -6.90 -10.89
CA LYS A 63 3.90 -7.94 -11.92
C LYS A 63 3.62 -9.34 -11.35
N THR A 64 4.27 -9.70 -10.25
CA THR A 64 4.02 -10.98 -9.57
C THR A 64 2.57 -11.08 -9.09
N SER A 65 2.05 -10.01 -8.46
CA SER A 65 0.66 -9.94 -8.01
C SER A 65 -0.35 -10.12 -9.16
N TYR A 66 -0.08 -9.51 -10.31
CA TYR A 66 -0.91 -9.61 -11.49
C TYR A 66 -0.87 -11.00 -12.13
N LEU A 67 0.34 -11.55 -12.35
CA LEU A 67 0.52 -12.81 -13.05
C LEU A 67 0.05 -14.00 -12.21
N ASP A 68 0.43 -14.06 -10.93
CA ASP A 68 0.23 -15.25 -10.10
C ASP A 68 -1.10 -15.20 -9.35
N TYR A 69 -1.56 -14.02 -8.94
CA TYR A 69 -2.76 -13.85 -8.09
C TYR A 69 -3.92 -13.13 -8.79
N LYS A 70 -3.75 -12.73 -10.06
CA LYS A 70 -4.76 -12.03 -10.86
C LYS A 70 -5.25 -10.71 -10.25
N MET A 71 -4.38 -10.06 -9.47
CA MET A 71 -4.66 -8.74 -8.92
C MET A 71 -4.41 -7.67 -9.98
N ASN A 72 -5.34 -6.76 -10.16
CA ASN A 72 -5.23 -5.71 -11.17
C ASN A 72 -5.50 -4.29 -10.65
N ASN A 73 -5.86 -4.13 -9.38
CA ASN A 73 -6.13 -2.82 -8.78
C ASN A 73 -5.14 -2.51 -7.67
N PHE A 74 -4.40 -1.39 -7.81
CA PHE A 74 -3.37 -0.98 -6.86
C PHE A 74 -3.47 0.52 -6.57
N GLY A 75 -3.50 0.88 -5.28
CA GLY A 75 -3.29 2.25 -4.86
C GLY A 75 -1.80 2.57 -4.78
N ILE A 76 -1.39 3.72 -5.28
CA ILE A 76 0.01 4.15 -5.25
C ILE A 76 0.16 5.39 -4.38
N ILE A 77 1.04 5.32 -3.40
CA ILE A 77 1.48 6.44 -2.57
C ILE A 77 2.91 6.78 -2.95
N VAL A 78 3.18 8.07 -3.19
CA VAL A 78 4.54 8.56 -3.42
C VAL A 78 5.10 9.12 -2.12
N ASN A 79 6.07 8.41 -1.55
CA ASN A 79 6.74 8.81 -0.31
C ASN A 79 7.97 9.69 -0.60
N MET A 80 8.39 10.46 0.40
CA MET A 80 9.54 11.36 0.36
C MET A 80 9.48 12.37 -0.80
N ALA A 81 8.28 12.84 -1.13
CA ALA A 81 8.09 13.78 -2.23
C ALA A 81 8.58 15.18 -1.86
N SER A 82 9.33 15.80 -2.75
CA SER A 82 9.81 17.18 -2.59
C SER A 82 8.69 18.22 -2.75
N SER A 83 7.66 17.88 -3.52
CA SER A 83 6.45 18.69 -3.71
C SER A 83 5.29 17.82 -4.22
N PRO A 84 4.03 18.29 -4.11
CA PRO A 84 2.87 17.60 -4.69
C PRO A 84 2.99 17.41 -6.20
N MET A 85 3.53 18.39 -6.91
CA MET A 85 3.76 18.32 -8.34
C MET A 85 4.79 17.23 -8.70
N GLN A 86 5.89 17.16 -7.97
CA GLN A 86 6.90 16.13 -8.19
C GLN A 86 6.35 14.73 -7.87
N ALA A 87 5.54 14.59 -6.83
CA ALA A 87 4.87 13.34 -6.52
C ALA A 87 3.97 12.88 -7.67
N LYS A 88 3.18 13.79 -8.23
CA LYS A 88 2.30 13.48 -9.36
C LYS A 88 3.11 13.07 -10.60
N LEU A 89 4.18 13.77 -10.92
CA LEU A 89 5.08 13.41 -12.02
C LEU A 89 5.72 12.02 -11.83
N ASN A 90 6.14 11.69 -10.62
CA ASN A 90 6.70 10.37 -10.30
C ASN A 90 5.64 9.27 -10.48
N PHE A 91 4.40 9.51 -10.02
CA PHE A 91 3.29 8.59 -10.23
C PHE A 91 3.01 8.39 -11.72
N ASP A 92 2.86 9.48 -12.50
CA ASP A 92 2.54 9.40 -13.93
C ASP A 92 3.62 8.66 -14.73
N LYS A 93 4.89 8.88 -14.37
CA LYS A 93 6.02 8.14 -14.93
C LYS A 93 5.95 6.65 -14.59
N PHE A 94 5.73 6.31 -13.33
CA PHE A 94 5.60 4.93 -12.89
C PHE A 94 4.41 4.23 -13.56
N GLN A 95 3.24 4.88 -13.61
CA GLN A 95 2.05 4.39 -14.28
C GLN A 95 2.31 4.13 -15.77
N SER A 96 2.90 5.09 -16.48
CA SER A 96 3.21 4.97 -17.90
C SER A 96 4.14 3.78 -18.19
N ILE A 97 5.16 3.55 -17.35
CA ILE A 97 6.07 2.42 -17.49
C ILE A 97 5.34 1.10 -17.23
N THR A 98 4.57 1.02 -16.15
CA THR A 98 3.90 -0.21 -15.74
C THR A 98 2.83 -0.64 -16.74
N GLN A 99 1.99 0.29 -17.19
CA GLN A 99 0.88 0.00 -18.10
C GLN A 99 1.31 -0.31 -19.54
N LYS A 100 2.59 -0.13 -19.89
CA LYS A 100 3.11 -0.64 -21.18
C LYS A 100 3.15 -2.17 -21.24
N PHE A 101 3.25 -2.84 -20.11
CA PHE A 101 3.49 -4.27 -20.04
C PHE A 101 2.43 -5.04 -19.25
N LEU A 102 1.65 -4.36 -18.41
CA LEU A 102 0.66 -4.96 -17.53
C LEU A 102 -0.69 -4.25 -17.68
N ASP A 103 -1.74 -5.03 -17.80
CA ASP A 103 -3.12 -4.51 -17.79
C ASP A 103 -3.61 -4.38 -16.34
N VAL A 104 -3.13 -3.32 -15.68
CA VAL A 104 -3.41 -3.02 -14.28
C VAL A 104 -3.92 -1.59 -14.10
N ASN A 105 -4.83 -1.42 -13.15
CA ASN A 105 -5.35 -0.13 -12.73
C ASN A 105 -4.51 0.41 -11.57
N LEU A 106 -3.76 1.48 -11.81
CA LEU A 106 -2.97 2.18 -10.81
C LEU A 106 -3.67 3.49 -10.42
N LYS A 107 -4.08 3.61 -9.16
CA LYS A 107 -4.75 4.79 -8.63
C LYS A 107 -3.78 5.62 -7.77
N TYR A 108 -3.58 6.88 -8.13
CA TYR A 108 -2.84 7.81 -7.28
C TYR A 108 -3.62 8.10 -6.00
N VAL A 109 -3.12 7.65 -4.86
CA VAL A 109 -3.73 7.89 -3.55
C VAL A 109 -3.27 9.22 -2.97
N GLY A 110 -1.99 9.54 -3.15
CA GLY A 110 -1.43 10.79 -2.66
C GLY A 110 0.07 10.70 -2.41
N GLN A 111 0.57 11.61 -1.59
CA GLN A 111 2.00 11.70 -1.30
C GLN A 111 2.27 11.91 0.19
N ILE A 112 3.45 11.49 0.63
CA ILE A 112 4.02 11.83 1.93
C ILE A 112 5.21 12.76 1.67
N PRO A 113 5.22 13.97 2.24
CA PRO A 113 6.29 14.92 1.99
C PRO A 113 7.62 14.44 2.57
N ASN A 114 8.72 14.80 1.91
CA ASN A 114 10.06 14.65 2.45
C ASN A 114 10.26 15.69 3.57
N SER A 115 9.97 15.31 4.80
CA SER A 115 9.90 16.23 5.94
C SER A 115 10.74 15.73 7.11
N GLN A 116 11.43 16.67 7.76
CA GLN A 116 12.16 16.39 9.00
C GLN A 116 11.20 15.99 10.13
N LYS A 117 9.96 16.50 10.13
CA LYS A 117 8.94 16.12 11.13
C LYS A 117 8.55 14.64 11.01
N VAL A 118 8.39 14.12 9.79
CA VAL A 118 8.15 12.68 9.56
C VAL A 118 9.34 11.87 10.07
N ARG A 119 10.57 12.28 9.76
CA ARG A 119 11.78 11.60 10.29
C ARG A 119 11.86 11.63 11.81
N ASN A 120 11.60 12.77 12.41
CA ASN A 120 11.62 12.93 13.87
C ASN A 120 10.53 12.08 14.54
N SER A 121 9.35 11.94 13.91
CA SER A 121 8.27 11.10 14.45
C SER A 121 8.68 9.62 14.54
N ILE A 122 9.43 9.14 13.55
CA ILE A 122 9.97 7.77 13.57
C ILE A 122 10.99 7.61 14.70
N ILE A 123 11.92 8.57 14.86
CA ILE A 123 12.95 8.55 15.90
C ILE A 123 12.32 8.58 17.30
N SER A 124 11.32 9.45 17.49
CA SER A 124 10.61 9.61 18.78
C SER A 124 9.56 8.52 19.03
N ARG A 125 9.31 7.63 18.06
CA ARG A 125 8.25 6.61 18.10
C ARG A 125 6.86 7.19 18.40
N GLN A 126 6.60 8.39 17.87
CA GLN A 126 5.31 9.07 18.00
C GLN A 126 4.75 9.36 16.62
N ALA A 127 3.49 9.01 16.38
CA ALA A 127 2.87 9.25 15.07
C ALA A 127 2.84 10.75 14.76
N VAL A 128 3.26 11.15 13.57
CA VAL A 128 3.31 12.55 13.13
C VAL A 128 1.93 13.24 13.20
N VAL A 129 0.86 12.47 13.10
CA VAL A 129 -0.54 12.95 13.18
C VAL A 129 -1.04 13.13 14.61
N SER A 130 -0.30 12.67 15.63
CA SER A 130 -0.69 12.84 17.05
C SER A 130 -0.54 14.27 17.53
N SER A 131 0.19 15.12 16.81
CA SER A 131 0.26 16.54 17.14
C SER A 131 -1.01 17.24 16.66
N THR A 132 -1.60 18.07 17.52
CA THR A 132 -2.79 18.90 17.21
C THR A 132 -2.54 19.99 16.15
N ASN A 133 -1.33 20.10 15.67
CA ASN A 133 -0.93 21.09 14.68
C ASN A 133 -1.42 20.68 13.28
N ASN A 134 -2.19 21.55 12.65
CA ASN A 134 -2.65 21.41 11.26
C ASN A 134 -1.49 21.73 10.29
N ASN A 135 -0.46 20.88 10.32
CA ASN A 135 0.72 20.99 9.46
C ASN A 135 0.55 20.22 8.15
N ILE A 136 1.48 20.40 7.22
CA ILE A 136 1.42 19.80 5.89
C ILE A 136 1.46 18.26 5.95
N GLU A 137 2.18 17.70 6.92
CA GLU A 137 2.29 16.26 7.12
C GLU A 137 0.96 15.67 7.58
N THR A 138 0.34 16.27 8.61
CA THR A 138 -0.98 15.82 9.08
C THR A 138 -2.03 15.92 7.99
N LYS A 139 -2.04 17.00 7.20
CA LYS A 139 -2.93 17.11 6.04
C LYS A 139 -2.71 16.00 5.04
N ALA A 140 -1.45 15.72 4.69
CA ALA A 140 -1.11 14.64 3.75
C ALA A 140 -1.64 13.28 4.23
N PHE A 141 -1.44 12.91 5.50
CA PHE A 141 -1.95 11.65 6.03
C PHE A 141 -3.50 11.61 6.09
N ASN A 142 -4.16 12.71 6.42
CA ASN A 142 -5.62 12.78 6.41
C ASN A 142 -6.20 12.63 4.98
N GLU A 143 -5.57 13.24 3.99
CA GLU A 143 -5.94 13.05 2.59
C GLU A 143 -5.72 11.60 2.13
N LEU A 144 -4.60 10.98 2.52
CA LEU A 144 -4.32 9.58 2.22
C LEU A 144 -5.40 8.68 2.81
N SER A 145 -5.75 8.84 4.09
CA SER A 145 -6.75 8.00 4.76
C SER A 145 -8.10 8.05 4.04
N SER A 146 -8.55 9.23 3.61
CA SER A 146 -9.80 9.38 2.86
C SER A 146 -9.75 8.69 1.49
N LYS A 147 -8.62 8.80 0.79
CA LYS A 147 -8.47 8.25 -0.58
C LYS A 147 -8.21 6.74 -0.59
N LEU A 148 -7.66 6.16 0.48
CA LEU A 148 -7.49 4.71 0.62
C LEU A 148 -8.82 3.96 0.48
N LEU A 149 -9.89 4.52 0.99
CA LEU A 149 -11.23 3.93 0.91
C LEU A 149 -11.76 3.86 -0.53
N LEU A 150 -11.25 4.70 -1.42
CA LEU A 150 -11.66 4.77 -2.82
C LEU A 150 -10.88 3.84 -3.76
N ILE A 151 -9.91 3.07 -3.25
CA ILE A 151 -9.21 2.05 -4.04
C ILE A 151 -10.19 0.90 -4.32
N GLU A 152 -10.19 0.41 -5.56
CA GLU A 152 -10.99 -0.74 -5.93
C GLU A 152 -10.45 -2.02 -5.30
N THR A 153 -11.36 -2.93 -4.96
CA THR A 153 -11.01 -4.23 -4.38
C THR A 153 -10.50 -5.20 -5.44
N ASN A 154 -9.59 -6.07 -5.04
CA ASN A 154 -9.17 -7.20 -5.88
C ASN A 154 -9.99 -8.43 -5.54
N LYS A 155 -10.56 -9.06 -6.57
CA LYS A 155 -11.22 -10.36 -6.46
C LYS A 155 -10.19 -11.44 -6.79
N THR A 156 -9.58 -11.99 -5.76
CA THR A 156 -8.66 -13.13 -5.88
C THR A 156 -9.39 -14.42 -5.47
N GLY A 157 -9.03 -15.54 -6.06
CA GLY A 157 -9.56 -16.86 -5.66
C GLY A 157 -8.91 -17.44 -4.39
N THR A 158 -8.23 -16.60 -3.60
CA THR A 158 -7.51 -16.98 -2.38
C THR A 158 -8.38 -16.78 -1.14
N ILE A 159 -7.96 -17.39 -0.03
CA ILE A 159 -8.55 -17.15 1.30
C ILE A 159 -8.43 -15.68 1.65
N LYS A 160 -9.51 -15.08 2.10
CA LYS A 160 -9.57 -13.68 2.54
C LYS A 160 -9.59 -13.57 4.06
N PHE A 161 -9.16 -12.41 4.56
CA PHE A 161 -9.41 -12.04 5.96
C PHE A 161 -10.91 -11.80 6.13
N PHE A 162 -11.49 -12.33 7.19
CA PHE A 162 -12.92 -12.18 7.52
C PHE A 162 -13.90 -12.69 6.44
N ASP A 163 -13.51 -13.75 5.77
CA ASP A 163 -14.27 -14.40 4.68
C ASP A 163 -15.40 -15.27 5.26
N ASN A 164 -16.44 -14.61 5.82
CA ASN A 164 -17.66 -15.23 6.34
C ASN A 164 -18.90 -14.55 5.76
#